data_1ad4031457c3993fdf46ac60b0cdb1e0
#
_entry.id   1ad4031457c3993fdf46ac60b0cdb1e0
#
_cell.length_a   1.000
_cell.length_b   1.000
_cell.length_c   1.000
_cell.angle_alpha   90.00
_cell.angle_beta   90.00
_cell.angle_gamma   90.00
#
_symmetry.space_group_name_H-M   'P 1'
#
loop_
_entity.id
_entity.type
_entity.pdbx_description
1 polymer ?
#
loop_
_entity_poly.entity_id
_entity_poly.type
_entity_poly.pdbx_seq_one_letter_code
_entity_poly.pdbx_strand_id
1 'polypeptide(L)'
;ENENSAQVSMFGESADVKMPEPTIPHSEEWNLLYKLNREREVVGIFISGHPLDDFRVEIEAFCNGNVELLSNVKNHLGRDFTIPAIITDAQHLTTKTGKPFGLILIEDYTNSHKQYIFGDTYLKFKHLLTKDLFVAIKGRVQEGPYPDKITKMKPIEFSINSIEQLQDMMGNKSATINITVPIKLLDQMMLNKLETMFKESEEGNCSVKFTVVDHLDNLTVSMPSKRLRINPSARMLSEMKEMQLEVGFDTN
;
A
#
# COMPACT_ATOMS: atom_id res chain seq x y z
N GLU A 1 -36.60 18.96 21.82
CA GLU A 1 -36.76 17.76 22.66
C GLU A 1 -36.03 17.95 24.00
N ASN A 2 -36.60 18.83 24.88
CA ASN A 2 -36.06 19.11 26.17
C ASN A 2 -37.12 18.87 27.27
N GLU A 3 -37.79 17.71 27.23
CA GLU A 3 -38.89 17.44 28.15
C GLU A 3 -38.58 16.42 29.25
N ASN A 4 -37.32 16.19 29.64
CA ASN A 4 -37.06 15.30 30.79
C ASN A 4 -35.76 15.65 31.54
N SER A 5 -35.50 16.91 31.87
CA SER A 5 -34.50 17.18 32.90
C SER A 5 -35.20 17.61 34.19
N ALA A 6 -35.23 16.69 35.17
CA ALA A 6 -35.72 16.95 36.54
C ALA A 6 -34.77 17.84 37.35
N GLN A 7 -34.06 18.76 36.72
CA GLN A 7 -33.29 19.81 37.40
C GLN A 7 -34.10 21.10 37.39
N VAL A 8 -34.76 21.36 38.48
CA VAL A 8 -35.36 22.66 38.78
C VAL A 8 -34.22 23.68 38.87
N SER A 9 -34.23 24.64 37.96
CA SER A 9 -33.28 25.76 37.98
C SER A 9 -33.44 26.53 39.29
N MET A 10 -32.34 26.68 40.04
CA MET A 10 -32.29 27.44 41.29
C MET A 10 -32.45 28.94 41.10
N PHE A 11 -32.65 29.43 39.88
CA PHE A 11 -32.70 30.87 39.53
C PHE A 11 -34.03 31.33 38.93
N GLY A 12 -35.15 30.68 39.22
CA GLY A 12 -36.50 31.15 38.86
C GLY A 12 -36.82 31.12 37.37
N GLU A 13 -38.12 31.09 37.06
CA GLU A 13 -38.73 30.87 35.73
C GLU A 13 -38.58 32.00 34.68
N SER A 14 -37.57 32.86 34.78
CA SER A 14 -37.49 34.03 33.87
C SER A 14 -36.08 34.44 33.47
N ALA A 15 -35.21 33.48 33.13
CA ALA A 15 -34.03 33.81 32.37
C ALA A 15 -33.83 32.74 31.32
N ASP A 16 -34.14 33.13 30.09
CA ASP A 16 -33.69 32.42 28.88
C ASP A 16 -32.16 32.47 28.82
N VAL A 17 -31.50 31.69 29.69
CA VAL A 17 -30.04 31.57 29.68
C VAL A 17 -29.68 30.74 28.50
N LYS A 18 -29.60 31.36 27.32
CA LYS A 18 -28.91 30.78 26.16
C LYS A 18 -27.46 30.58 26.58
N MET A 19 -27.10 29.36 26.90
CA MET A 19 -25.68 28.99 27.01
C MET A 19 -25.01 29.36 25.68
N PRO A 20 -24.00 30.24 25.70
CA PRO A 20 -23.26 30.52 24.45
C PRO A 20 -22.67 29.20 23.96
N GLU A 21 -22.98 28.88 22.71
CA GLU A 21 -22.32 27.74 22.03
C GLU A 21 -20.81 27.99 22.05
N PRO A 22 -20.02 27.00 22.52
CA PRO A 22 -18.57 27.15 22.53
C PRO A 22 -18.09 27.36 21.09
N THR A 23 -17.43 28.46 20.81
CA THR A 23 -16.77 28.69 19.53
C THR A 23 -15.62 27.72 19.42
N ILE A 24 -15.75 26.74 18.52
CA ILE A 24 -14.66 25.81 18.20
C ILE A 24 -13.62 26.59 17.39
N PRO A 25 -12.38 26.73 17.90
CA PRO A 25 -11.34 27.40 17.12
C PRO A 25 -11.06 26.63 15.83
N HIS A 26 -10.81 27.36 14.75
CA HIS A 26 -10.37 26.76 13.48
C HIS A 26 -9.02 26.09 13.72
N SER A 27 -8.94 24.77 13.48
CA SER A 27 -7.69 24.02 13.53
C SER A 27 -7.36 23.51 12.11
N GLU A 28 -6.08 23.41 11.80
CA GLU A 28 -5.64 22.78 10.56
C GLU A 28 -6.06 21.31 10.54
N GLU A 29 -6.43 20.82 9.36
CA GLU A 29 -6.75 19.40 9.19
C GLU A 29 -5.49 18.55 9.41
N TRP A 30 -5.67 17.45 10.10
CA TRP A 30 -4.61 16.48 10.27
C TRP A 30 -4.23 15.85 8.93
N ASN A 31 -2.94 15.60 8.72
CA ASN A 31 -2.52 14.79 7.57
C ASN A 31 -3.13 13.39 7.67
N LEU A 32 -3.31 12.73 6.52
CA LEU A 32 -4.00 11.45 6.42
C LEU A 32 -3.37 10.38 7.33
N LEU A 33 -2.05 10.24 7.33
CA LEU A 33 -1.37 9.23 8.13
C LEU A 33 -1.57 9.45 9.64
N TYR A 34 -1.53 10.70 10.11
CA TYR A 34 -1.79 11.01 11.50
C TYR A 34 -3.24 10.69 11.90
N LYS A 35 -4.20 11.03 11.02
CA LYS A 35 -5.62 10.70 11.22
C LYS A 35 -5.84 9.20 11.31
N LEU A 36 -5.28 8.44 10.38
CA LEU A 36 -5.37 6.97 10.36
C LEU A 36 -4.73 6.33 11.60
N ASN A 37 -3.58 6.83 12.05
CA ASN A 37 -2.94 6.36 13.27
C ASN A 37 -3.80 6.63 14.51
N ARG A 38 -4.50 7.77 14.57
CA ARG A 38 -5.44 8.07 15.65
C ARG A 38 -6.70 7.21 15.61
N GLU A 39 -7.25 6.97 14.43
CA GLU A 39 -8.36 6.02 14.27
C GLU A 39 -7.98 4.64 14.81
N ARG A 40 -6.81 4.14 14.44
CA ARG A 40 -6.30 2.86 14.91
C ARG A 40 -6.05 2.83 16.41
N GLU A 41 -5.53 3.91 17.00
CA GLU A 41 -5.28 4.01 18.44
C GLU A 41 -6.58 3.90 19.25
N VAL A 42 -7.66 4.50 18.76
CA VAL A 42 -8.95 4.57 19.47
C VAL A 42 -9.85 3.37 19.16
N VAL A 43 -9.91 2.95 17.90
CA VAL A 43 -10.88 1.93 17.42
C VAL A 43 -10.20 0.57 17.15
N GLY A 44 -8.88 0.56 17.01
CA GLY A 44 -8.10 -0.64 16.72
C GLY A 44 -7.93 -0.94 15.24
N ILE A 45 -8.64 -0.23 14.35
CA ILE A 45 -8.59 -0.41 12.88
C ILE A 45 -8.53 0.95 12.19
N PHE A 46 -8.11 0.96 10.93
CA PHE A 46 -8.22 2.10 10.03
C PHE A 46 -9.66 2.18 9.48
N ILE A 47 -10.29 3.36 9.56
CA ILE A 47 -11.69 3.55 9.12
C ILE A 47 -11.74 4.38 7.83
N SER A 48 -10.99 5.48 7.76
CA SER A 48 -11.08 6.44 6.65
C SER A 48 -10.31 6.00 5.39
N GLY A 49 -9.50 4.93 5.47
CA GLY A 49 -8.67 4.42 4.38
C GLY A 49 -7.54 3.56 4.94
N HIS A 50 -6.67 3.07 4.07
CA HIS A 50 -5.48 2.33 4.49
C HIS A 50 -4.22 3.16 4.22
N PRO A 51 -3.20 3.13 5.12
CA PRO A 51 -1.97 3.91 4.90
C PRO A 51 -1.24 3.61 3.57
N LEU A 52 -1.43 2.40 3.02
CA LEU A 52 -0.84 1.99 1.73
C LEU A 52 -1.63 2.49 0.50
N ASP A 53 -2.78 3.17 0.67
CA ASP A 53 -3.59 3.63 -0.47
C ASP A 53 -2.86 4.66 -1.33
N ASP A 54 -1.98 5.48 -0.74
CA ASP A 54 -1.16 6.45 -1.46
C ASP A 54 -0.10 5.77 -2.35
N PHE A 55 0.24 4.50 -2.09
CA PHE A 55 1.24 3.72 -2.83
C PHE A 55 0.64 2.64 -3.73
N ARG A 56 -0.64 2.79 -4.08
CA ARG A 56 -1.37 1.78 -4.85
C ARG A 56 -0.72 1.49 -6.21
N VAL A 57 -0.17 2.52 -6.86
CA VAL A 57 0.50 2.41 -8.16
C VAL A 57 1.76 1.56 -8.03
N GLU A 58 2.61 1.87 -7.06
CA GLU A 58 3.86 1.14 -6.79
C GLU A 58 3.58 -0.31 -6.42
N ILE A 59 2.54 -0.52 -5.61
CA ILE A 59 2.11 -1.86 -5.19
C ILE A 59 1.63 -2.66 -6.39
N GLU A 60 0.74 -2.12 -7.22
CA GLU A 60 0.23 -2.81 -8.41
C GLU A 60 1.32 -3.03 -9.47
N ALA A 61 2.31 -2.11 -9.58
CA ALA A 61 3.39 -2.23 -10.54
C ALA A 61 4.50 -3.19 -10.13
N PHE A 62 4.86 -3.25 -8.86
CA PHE A 62 6.12 -3.89 -8.43
C PHE A 62 5.95 -4.98 -7.37
N CYS A 63 4.76 -5.12 -6.77
CA CYS A 63 4.53 -6.12 -5.73
C CYS A 63 3.67 -7.27 -6.24
N ASN A 64 4.00 -8.49 -5.81
CA ASN A 64 3.32 -9.72 -6.22
C ASN A 64 2.99 -10.65 -5.05
N GLY A 65 3.12 -10.15 -3.83
CA GLY A 65 2.80 -10.85 -2.58
C GLY A 65 2.11 -9.94 -1.58
N ASN A 66 1.65 -10.52 -0.49
CA ASN A 66 1.04 -9.83 0.64
C ASN A 66 1.57 -10.38 1.97
N VAL A 67 1.28 -9.71 3.09
CA VAL A 67 1.75 -10.12 4.42
C VAL A 67 1.11 -11.43 4.88
N GLU A 68 -0.11 -11.74 4.46
CA GLU A 68 -0.78 -13.01 4.79
C GLU A 68 0.01 -14.23 4.31
N LEU A 69 0.71 -14.12 3.17
CA LEU A 69 1.58 -15.17 2.63
C LEU A 69 2.62 -15.65 3.66
N LEU A 70 3.11 -14.74 4.51
CA LEU A 70 4.09 -15.05 5.55
C LEU A 70 3.56 -15.99 6.63
N SER A 71 2.24 -16.09 6.78
CA SER A 71 1.58 -17.05 7.68
C SER A 71 1.58 -18.47 7.12
N ASN A 72 1.66 -18.64 5.78
CA ASN A 72 1.58 -19.93 5.08
C ASN A 72 2.71 -20.16 4.08
N VAL A 73 3.93 -19.77 4.44
CA VAL A 73 5.12 -19.85 3.55
C VAL A 73 5.38 -21.24 2.94
N LYS A 74 4.97 -22.33 3.62
CA LYS A 74 5.23 -23.70 3.17
C LYS A 74 4.67 -24.00 1.77
N ASN A 75 3.57 -23.37 1.40
CA ASN A 75 2.91 -23.59 0.11
C ASN A 75 3.61 -22.86 -1.05
N HIS A 76 4.63 -22.06 -0.76
CA HIS A 76 5.27 -21.16 -1.72
C HIS A 76 6.77 -21.41 -1.89
N LEU A 77 7.25 -22.60 -1.50
CA LEU A 77 8.67 -22.96 -1.57
C LEU A 77 9.26 -22.70 -2.97
N GLY A 78 10.40 -22.04 -3.01
CA GLY A 78 11.14 -21.72 -4.24
C GLY A 78 10.65 -20.47 -4.99
N ARG A 79 9.60 -19.81 -4.53
CA ARG A 79 9.05 -18.60 -5.18
C ARG A 79 9.66 -17.32 -4.61
N ASP A 80 9.78 -16.32 -5.48
CA ASP A 80 10.19 -14.97 -5.11
C ASP A 80 8.96 -14.07 -4.97
N PHE A 81 8.95 -13.26 -3.91
CA PHE A 81 7.87 -12.31 -3.63
C PHE A 81 8.44 -10.93 -3.31
N THR A 82 7.70 -9.92 -3.71
CA THR A 82 7.84 -8.53 -3.26
C THR A 82 6.57 -8.17 -2.51
N ILE A 83 6.69 -7.96 -1.21
CA ILE A 83 5.57 -7.74 -0.29
C ILE A 83 5.56 -6.27 0.10
N PRO A 84 4.48 -5.51 -0.19
CA PRO A 84 4.32 -4.15 0.29
C PRO A 84 3.90 -4.17 1.75
N ALA A 85 4.43 -3.26 2.55
CA ALA A 85 4.03 -3.15 3.95
C ALA A 85 4.32 -1.76 4.54
N ILE A 86 3.58 -1.40 5.58
CA ILE A 86 3.97 -0.37 6.53
C ILE A 86 4.67 -1.01 7.72
N ILE A 87 5.76 -0.43 8.19
CA ILE A 87 6.42 -0.84 9.43
C ILE A 87 5.71 -0.13 10.58
N THR A 88 4.94 -0.89 11.38
CA THR A 88 4.16 -0.34 12.51
C THR A 88 4.92 -0.32 13.81
N ASP A 89 5.96 -1.17 13.95
CA ASP A 89 6.92 -1.15 15.07
C ASP A 89 8.28 -1.64 14.58
N ALA A 90 9.35 -1.11 15.16
CA ALA A 90 10.71 -1.50 14.84
C ALA A 90 11.60 -1.47 16.08
N GLN A 91 12.30 -2.56 16.33
CA GLN A 91 13.20 -2.71 17.45
C GLN A 91 14.57 -3.20 16.98
N HIS A 92 15.61 -2.54 17.46
CA HIS A 92 17.00 -2.93 17.24
C HIS A 92 17.52 -3.64 18.48
N LEU A 93 17.81 -4.92 18.35
CA LEU A 93 18.11 -5.82 19.46
C LEU A 93 19.48 -6.46 19.28
N THR A 94 19.97 -7.09 20.34
CA THR A 94 21.24 -7.83 20.33
C THR A 94 21.00 -9.25 20.83
N THR A 95 21.53 -10.24 20.12
CA THR A 95 21.48 -11.65 20.52
C THR A 95 22.34 -11.88 21.77
N LYS A 96 22.16 -13.01 22.43
CA LYS A 96 23.01 -13.45 23.57
C LYS A 96 24.51 -13.55 23.21
N THR A 97 24.82 -13.71 21.93
CA THR A 97 26.20 -13.78 21.42
C THR A 97 26.74 -12.41 20.96
N GLY A 98 26.05 -11.31 21.25
CA GLY A 98 26.49 -9.96 20.93
C GLY A 98 26.23 -9.52 19.48
N LYS A 99 25.54 -10.32 18.64
CA LYS A 99 25.23 -9.96 17.25
C LYS A 99 23.96 -9.13 17.18
N PRO A 100 23.96 -7.99 16.47
CA PRO A 100 22.78 -7.14 16.34
C PRO A 100 21.78 -7.77 15.35
N PHE A 101 20.47 -7.52 15.58
CA PHE A 101 19.38 -7.89 14.68
C PHE A 101 18.20 -6.93 14.81
N GLY A 102 17.31 -6.94 13.82
CA GLY A 102 16.08 -6.17 13.82
C GLY A 102 14.85 -7.05 14.05
N LEU A 103 13.90 -6.56 14.82
CA LEU A 103 12.54 -7.07 14.90
C LEU A 103 11.61 -5.97 14.40
N ILE A 104 10.87 -6.24 13.35
CA ILE A 104 9.86 -5.33 12.83
C ILE A 104 8.48 -5.96 12.85
N LEU A 105 7.47 -5.16 13.10
CA LEU A 105 6.08 -5.50 12.86
C LEU A 105 5.66 -4.82 11.56
N ILE A 106 5.33 -5.63 10.58
CA ILE A 106 4.88 -5.18 9.26
C ILE A 106 3.40 -5.48 9.08
N GLU A 107 2.71 -4.62 8.34
CA GLU A 107 1.27 -4.71 8.10
C GLU A 107 0.93 -4.27 6.69
N ASP A 108 -0.06 -4.94 6.09
CA ASP A 108 -0.66 -4.55 4.82
C ASP A 108 -2.20 -4.64 4.91
N TYR A 109 -2.90 -4.63 3.77
CA TYR A 109 -4.37 -4.76 3.72
C TYR A 109 -4.89 -6.10 4.27
N THR A 110 -4.04 -7.13 4.37
CA THR A 110 -4.46 -8.51 4.63
C THR A 110 -4.18 -8.95 6.06
N ASN A 111 -3.00 -8.62 6.58
CA ASN A 111 -2.56 -9.12 7.88
C ASN A 111 -1.41 -8.29 8.47
N SER A 112 -1.02 -8.63 9.69
CA SER A 112 0.20 -8.16 10.34
C SER A 112 1.15 -9.33 10.65
N HIS A 113 2.46 -9.11 10.51
CA HIS A 113 3.48 -10.14 10.74
C HIS A 113 4.72 -9.60 11.44
N LYS A 114 5.25 -10.40 12.39
CA LYS A 114 6.53 -10.09 13.05
C LYS A 114 7.67 -10.70 12.24
N GLN A 115 8.53 -9.85 11.71
CA GLN A 115 9.67 -10.27 10.91
C GLN A 115 10.99 -10.01 11.64
N TYR A 116 11.81 -11.06 11.75
CA TYR A 116 13.17 -10.97 12.28
C TYR A 116 14.17 -10.82 11.14
N ILE A 117 15.12 -9.91 11.29
CA ILE A 117 16.14 -9.62 10.28
C ILE A 117 17.51 -9.73 10.93
N PHE A 118 18.33 -10.67 10.47
CA PHE A 118 19.62 -11.01 11.06
C PHE A 118 20.79 -10.75 10.10
N GLY A 119 22.00 -10.71 10.66
CA GLY A 119 23.27 -10.76 9.92
C GLY A 119 23.43 -9.59 8.94
N ASP A 120 23.96 -9.89 7.75
CA ASP A 120 24.30 -8.89 6.74
C ASP A 120 23.04 -8.16 6.21
N THR A 121 21.92 -8.85 6.12
CA THR A 121 20.64 -8.25 5.74
C THR A 121 20.23 -7.14 6.73
N TYR A 122 20.38 -7.40 8.02
CA TYR A 122 20.11 -6.38 9.04
C TYR A 122 21.08 -5.19 8.90
N LEU A 123 22.38 -5.45 8.78
CA LEU A 123 23.37 -4.39 8.67
C LEU A 123 23.14 -3.50 7.44
N LYS A 124 22.74 -4.12 6.33
CA LYS A 124 22.47 -3.43 5.07
C LYS A 124 21.23 -2.55 5.14
N PHE A 125 20.15 -3.04 5.75
CA PHE A 125 18.85 -2.38 5.71
C PHE A 125 18.40 -1.74 7.03
N LYS A 126 19.24 -1.75 8.08
CA LYS A 126 18.87 -1.21 9.41
C LYS A 126 18.33 0.23 9.38
N HIS A 127 18.79 1.03 8.43
CA HIS A 127 18.35 2.42 8.28
C HIS A 127 16.91 2.56 7.75
N LEU A 128 16.37 1.48 7.14
CA LEU A 128 14.99 1.41 6.68
C LEU A 128 14.05 0.75 7.71
N LEU A 129 14.59 0.20 8.81
CA LEU A 129 13.79 -0.43 9.85
C LEU A 129 13.34 0.61 10.86
N THR A 130 12.44 1.49 10.46
CA THR A 130 11.88 2.57 11.29
C THR A 130 10.37 2.52 11.22
N LYS A 131 9.73 2.90 12.34
CA LYS A 131 8.27 2.98 12.41
C LYS A 131 7.72 3.98 11.40
N ASP A 132 6.53 3.70 10.90
CA ASP A 132 5.76 4.50 9.93
C ASP A 132 6.44 4.62 8.54
N LEU A 133 7.40 3.75 8.23
CA LEU A 133 8.01 3.68 6.90
C LEU A 133 7.26 2.69 6.00
N PHE A 134 7.01 3.11 4.76
CA PHE A 134 6.38 2.30 3.72
C PHE A 134 7.45 1.60 2.89
N VAL A 135 7.42 0.28 2.89
CA VAL A 135 8.48 -0.54 2.29
C VAL A 135 7.93 -1.63 1.37
N ALA A 136 8.72 -1.97 0.36
CA ALA A 136 8.59 -3.20 -0.41
C ALA A 136 9.70 -4.16 0.04
N ILE A 137 9.31 -5.31 0.57
CA ILE A 137 10.23 -6.34 1.06
C ILE A 137 10.30 -7.44 0.03
N LYS A 138 11.45 -7.54 -0.65
CA LYS A 138 11.70 -8.59 -1.64
C LYS A 138 12.45 -9.74 -0.99
N GLY A 139 11.96 -10.95 -1.22
CA GLY A 139 12.58 -12.15 -0.67
C GLY A 139 12.15 -13.41 -1.39
N ARG A 140 12.72 -14.51 -0.99
CA ARG A 140 12.45 -15.84 -1.51
C ARG A 140 12.00 -16.77 -0.39
N VAL A 141 11.00 -17.58 -0.67
CA VAL A 141 10.61 -18.66 0.22
C VAL A 141 11.54 -19.84 0.01
N GLN A 142 12.30 -20.19 1.04
CA GLN A 142 13.32 -21.24 0.98
C GLN A 142 13.47 -21.98 2.30
N GLU A 143 14.23 -23.06 2.29
CA GLU A 143 14.63 -23.74 3.52
C GLU A 143 15.59 -22.86 4.32
N GLY A 144 15.32 -22.72 5.60
CA GLY A 144 16.19 -22.02 6.54
C GLY A 144 17.57 -22.67 6.66
N PRO A 145 18.61 -21.90 7.06
CA PRO A 145 19.99 -22.38 7.11
C PRO A 145 20.21 -23.44 8.20
N TYR A 146 19.41 -23.43 9.26
CA TYR A 146 19.58 -24.30 10.41
C TYR A 146 18.36 -25.21 10.61
N PRO A 147 18.59 -26.53 10.86
CA PRO A 147 17.51 -27.43 11.21
C PRO A 147 16.96 -27.09 12.59
N ASP A 148 15.66 -27.25 12.74
CA ASP A 148 14.99 -27.17 14.04
C ASP A 148 15.55 -28.21 15.01
N LYS A 149 15.73 -27.84 16.26
CA LYS A 149 16.38 -28.69 17.27
C LYS A 149 15.60 -29.97 17.60
N ILE A 150 14.27 -29.88 17.49
CA ILE A 150 13.34 -30.97 17.86
C ILE A 150 13.05 -31.83 16.63
N THR A 151 12.56 -31.22 15.55
CA THR A 151 12.12 -31.97 14.36
C THR A 151 13.24 -32.38 13.43
N LYS A 152 14.46 -31.81 13.59
CA LYS A 152 15.63 -32.00 12.71
C LYS A 152 15.39 -31.59 11.25
N MET A 153 14.22 -31.03 10.95
CA MET A 153 13.89 -30.52 9.61
C MET A 153 14.28 -29.04 9.53
N LYS A 154 14.66 -28.60 8.33
CA LYS A 154 14.87 -27.19 8.08
C LYS A 154 13.52 -26.49 7.96
N PRO A 155 13.27 -25.42 8.71
CA PRO A 155 12.04 -24.64 8.57
C PRO A 155 11.99 -24.00 7.19
N ILE A 156 10.81 -23.91 6.61
CA ILE A 156 10.59 -23.10 5.42
C ILE A 156 10.33 -21.68 5.91
N GLU A 157 11.10 -20.74 5.40
CA GLU A 157 11.04 -19.32 5.80
C GLU A 157 11.12 -18.37 4.59
N PHE A 158 10.65 -17.16 4.78
CA PHE A 158 10.82 -16.08 3.82
C PHE A 158 12.14 -15.38 4.09
N SER A 159 13.10 -15.61 3.21
CA SER A 159 14.44 -15.00 3.27
C SER A 159 14.45 -13.68 2.54
N ILE A 160 14.71 -12.60 3.25
CA ILE A 160 14.72 -11.23 2.72
C ILE A 160 16.01 -11.00 1.93
N ASN A 161 15.86 -10.59 0.66
CA ASN A 161 16.97 -10.23 -0.23
C ASN A 161 17.18 -8.71 -0.28
N SER A 162 16.10 -7.93 -0.34
CA SER A 162 16.15 -6.47 -0.32
C SER A 162 14.93 -5.86 0.36
N ILE A 163 15.14 -4.64 0.87
CA ILE A 163 14.08 -3.77 1.38
C ILE A 163 14.27 -2.42 0.68
N GLU A 164 13.22 -1.90 0.09
CA GLU A 164 13.20 -0.61 -0.63
C GLU A 164 12.02 0.22 -0.12
N GLN A 165 12.11 1.55 -0.15
CA GLN A 165 10.96 2.40 0.15
C GLN A 165 9.99 2.37 -1.04
N LEU A 166 8.69 2.28 -0.78
CA LEU A 166 7.68 2.27 -1.84
C LEU A 166 7.74 3.56 -2.68
N GLN A 167 7.93 4.72 -2.05
CA GLN A 167 8.02 6.01 -2.72
C GLN A 167 9.16 6.13 -3.74
N ASP A 168 10.23 5.33 -3.58
CA ASP A 168 11.40 5.38 -4.47
C ASP A 168 11.29 4.43 -5.67
N MET A 169 10.29 3.53 -5.67
CA MET A 169 10.20 2.46 -6.66
C MET A 169 9.92 3.00 -8.06
N MET A 170 8.97 3.93 -8.20
CA MET A 170 8.63 4.53 -9.51
C MET A 170 9.76 5.38 -10.08
N GLY A 171 10.53 6.05 -9.22
CA GLY A 171 11.69 6.84 -9.65
C GLY A 171 12.88 6.00 -10.12
N ASN A 172 13.08 4.84 -9.49
CA ASN A 172 14.26 3.99 -9.70
C ASN A 172 14.05 2.88 -10.74
N LYS A 173 12.80 2.55 -11.08
CA LYS A 173 12.45 1.44 -11.97
C LYS A 173 11.64 1.94 -13.16
N SER A 174 11.92 1.39 -14.33
CA SER A 174 11.08 1.60 -15.50
C SER A 174 9.91 0.63 -15.48
N ALA A 175 8.72 1.14 -15.59
CA ALA A 175 7.51 0.35 -15.73
C ALA A 175 6.80 0.68 -17.06
N THR A 176 6.01 -0.24 -17.55
CA THR A 176 5.08 -0.01 -18.65
C THR A 176 3.67 -0.26 -18.16
N ILE A 177 2.84 0.79 -18.15
CA ILE A 177 1.41 0.63 -17.89
C ILE A 177 0.74 0.02 -19.12
N ASN A 178 0.09 -1.11 -18.92
CA ASN A 178 -0.63 -1.85 -19.95
C ASN A 178 -2.13 -1.61 -19.78
N ILE A 179 -2.77 -0.92 -20.71
CA ILE A 179 -4.19 -0.58 -20.64
C ILE A 179 -4.92 -1.44 -21.65
N THR A 180 -5.70 -2.42 -21.15
CA THR A 180 -6.49 -3.29 -21.97
C THR A 180 -7.88 -2.71 -22.16
N VAL A 181 -8.23 -2.49 -23.43
CA VAL A 181 -9.47 -1.86 -23.87
C VAL A 181 -10.30 -2.87 -24.64
N PRO A 182 -11.45 -3.34 -24.13
CA PRO A 182 -12.40 -4.10 -24.93
C PRO A 182 -12.89 -3.27 -26.13
N ILE A 183 -12.85 -3.82 -27.35
CA ILE A 183 -13.24 -3.09 -28.57
C ILE A 183 -14.64 -2.49 -28.49
N LYS A 184 -15.55 -3.13 -27.75
CA LYS A 184 -16.92 -2.64 -27.53
C LYS A 184 -17.01 -1.33 -26.77
N LEU A 185 -15.99 -1.01 -25.97
CA LEU A 185 -15.91 0.23 -25.19
C LEU A 185 -15.17 1.33 -25.93
N LEU A 186 -14.56 1.01 -27.09
CA LEU A 186 -13.74 1.95 -27.85
C LEU A 186 -14.65 2.92 -28.63
N ASP A 187 -14.95 4.04 -28.04
CA ASP A 187 -15.68 5.15 -28.64
C ASP A 187 -14.92 6.48 -28.51
N GLN A 188 -15.41 7.52 -29.18
CA GLN A 188 -14.78 8.83 -29.17
C GLN A 188 -14.78 9.48 -27.78
N MET A 189 -15.79 9.21 -26.97
CA MET A 189 -15.92 9.79 -25.63
C MET A 189 -14.85 9.21 -24.71
N MET A 190 -14.65 7.90 -24.75
CA MET A 190 -13.59 7.22 -23.99
C MET A 190 -12.20 7.69 -24.42
N LEU A 191 -11.94 7.80 -25.73
CA LEU A 191 -10.66 8.29 -26.25
C LEU A 191 -10.36 9.72 -25.76
N ASN A 192 -11.35 10.62 -25.82
CA ASN A 192 -11.20 11.99 -25.32
C ASN A 192 -10.93 12.02 -23.80
N LYS A 193 -11.58 11.14 -23.03
CA LYS A 193 -11.35 11.06 -21.58
C LYS A 193 -9.94 10.58 -21.29
N LEU A 194 -9.46 9.52 -21.95
CA LEU A 194 -8.08 9.04 -21.83
C LEU A 194 -7.06 10.12 -22.22
N GLU A 195 -7.30 10.83 -23.35
CA GLU A 195 -6.42 11.91 -23.79
C GLU A 195 -6.31 13.03 -22.75
N THR A 196 -7.44 13.42 -22.13
CA THR A 196 -7.46 14.42 -21.06
C THR A 196 -6.67 13.94 -19.85
N MET A 197 -6.90 12.71 -19.39
CA MET A 197 -6.18 12.11 -18.26
C MET A 197 -4.66 12.09 -18.48
N PHE A 198 -4.22 11.75 -19.69
CA PHE A 198 -2.78 11.74 -20.02
C PHE A 198 -2.17 13.12 -20.15
N LYS A 199 -2.93 14.11 -20.61
CA LYS A 199 -2.48 15.51 -20.65
C LYS A 199 -2.36 16.15 -19.28
N GLU A 200 -3.22 15.75 -18.34
CA GLU A 200 -3.19 16.20 -16.94
C GLU A 200 -2.13 15.46 -16.11
N SER A 201 -1.64 14.32 -16.60
CA SER A 201 -0.59 13.56 -15.92
C SER A 201 0.76 14.27 -16.04
N GLU A 202 1.51 14.26 -14.96
CA GLU A 202 2.89 14.70 -14.97
C GLU A 202 3.76 13.77 -15.83
N GLU A 203 4.80 14.36 -16.45
CA GLU A 203 5.81 13.57 -17.18
C GLU A 203 6.57 12.68 -16.20
N GLY A 204 6.71 11.39 -16.52
CA GLY A 204 7.31 10.39 -15.64
C GLY A 204 8.11 9.33 -16.38
N ASN A 205 8.47 8.26 -15.66
CA ASN A 205 9.27 7.16 -16.17
C ASN A 205 8.44 5.97 -16.68
N CYS A 206 7.10 6.03 -16.56
CA CYS A 206 6.23 4.93 -16.97
C CYS A 206 5.84 5.07 -18.45
N SER A 207 6.20 4.08 -19.26
CA SER A 207 5.75 3.96 -20.65
C SER A 207 4.30 3.51 -20.72
N VAL A 208 3.58 3.85 -21.79
CA VAL A 208 2.18 3.46 -21.97
C VAL A 208 2.07 2.48 -23.14
N LYS A 209 1.32 1.42 -22.92
CA LYS A 209 0.99 0.42 -23.95
C LYS A 209 -0.51 0.16 -23.92
N PHE A 210 -1.16 0.33 -25.07
CA PHE A 210 -2.56 -0.03 -25.23
C PHE A 210 -2.69 -1.42 -25.82
N THR A 211 -3.65 -2.17 -25.31
CA THR A 211 -4.01 -3.48 -25.84
C THR A 211 -5.50 -3.50 -26.10
N VAL A 212 -5.90 -3.49 -27.37
CA VAL A 212 -7.31 -3.59 -27.76
C VAL A 212 -7.66 -5.06 -27.96
N VAL A 213 -8.73 -5.52 -27.32
CA VAL A 213 -9.16 -6.92 -27.33
C VAL A 213 -10.57 -7.04 -27.91
N ASP A 214 -10.71 -7.87 -28.94
CA ASP A 214 -12.00 -8.34 -29.43
C ASP A 214 -12.20 -9.79 -28.98
N HIS A 215 -13.11 -9.98 -28.01
CA HIS A 215 -13.43 -11.32 -27.51
C HIS A 215 -14.29 -12.15 -28.46
N LEU A 216 -14.97 -11.53 -29.43
CA LEU A 216 -15.81 -12.24 -30.40
C LEU A 216 -14.96 -12.90 -31.48
N ASP A 217 -14.03 -12.12 -32.04
CA ASP A 217 -13.15 -12.58 -33.10
C ASP A 217 -11.80 -13.11 -32.58
N ASN A 218 -11.62 -13.12 -31.26
CA ASN A 218 -10.40 -13.53 -30.57
C ASN A 218 -9.15 -12.79 -31.08
N LEU A 219 -9.31 -11.49 -31.37
CA LEU A 219 -8.25 -10.64 -31.88
C LEU A 219 -7.70 -9.74 -30.75
N THR A 220 -6.39 -9.57 -30.77
CA THR A 220 -5.69 -8.69 -29.83
C THR A 220 -4.70 -7.82 -30.59
N VAL A 221 -4.81 -6.51 -30.43
CA VAL A 221 -3.90 -5.53 -31.03
C VAL A 221 -3.17 -4.79 -29.95
N SER A 222 -1.84 -4.89 -29.95
CA SER A 222 -0.97 -4.22 -28.97
C SER A 222 -0.27 -3.01 -29.59
N MET A 223 -0.40 -1.85 -28.95
CA MET A 223 0.08 -0.56 -29.44
C MET A 223 0.94 0.13 -28.38
N PRO A 224 2.25 -0.12 -28.35
CA PRO A 224 3.14 0.61 -27.43
C PRO A 224 3.29 2.06 -27.88
N SER A 225 3.13 2.99 -26.96
CA SER A 225 3.38 4.41 -27.23
C SER A 225 4.89 4.68 -27.29
N LYS A 226 5.33 5.40 -28.34
CA LYS A 226 6.74 5.78 -28.49
C LYS A 226 7.12 7.05 -27.74
N ARG A 227 6.17 7.91 -27.45
CA ARG A 227 6.42 9.26 -26.91
C ARG A 227 5.77 9.52 -25.55
N LEU A 228 4.68 8.83 -25.27
CA LEU A 228 3.92 9.06 -24.05
C LEU A 228 4.63 8.38 -22.87
N ARG A 229 5.07 9.21 -21.94
CA ARG A 229 5.59 8.80 -20.65
C ARG A 229 4.85 9.56 -19.57
N ILE A 230 4.34 8.85 -18.59
CA ILE A 230 3.48 9.41 -17.54
C ILE A 230 4.00 9.04 -16.16
N ASN A 231 3.54 9.80 -15.17
CA ASN A 231 3.61 9.42 -13.76
C ASN A 231 2.19 9.00 -13.32
N PRO A 232 1.86 7.69 -13.35
CA PRO A 232 0.51 7.24 -13.03
C PRO A 232 0.19 7.54 -11.57
N SER A 233 -1.01 8.04 -11.31
CA SER A 233 -1.53 8.31 -9.97
C SER A 233 -2.60 7.29 -9.58
N ALA A 234 -2.82 7.10 -8.26
CA ALA A 234 -3.89 6.24 -7.76
C ALA A 234 -5.28 6.69 -8.28
N ARG A 235 -5.49 8.00 -8.43
CA ARG A 235 -6.71 8.56 -9.02
C ARG A 235 -6.88 8.11 -10.48
N MET A 236 -5.83 8.23 -11.29
CA MET A 236 -5.84 7.79 -12.69
C MET A 236 -6.20 6.32 -12.81
N LEU A 237 -5.60 5.45 -11.99
CA LEU A 237 -5.93 4.01 -11.97
C LEU A 237 -7.39 3.75 -11.59
N SER A 238 -7.93 4.48 -10.61
CA SER A 238 -9.32 4.35 -10.20
C SER A 238 -10.28 4.77 -11.31
N GLU A 239 -10.01 5.90 -11.97
CA GLU A 239 -10.82 6.38 -13.09
C GLU A 239 -10.80 5.42 -14.29
N MET A 240 -9.65 4.81 -14.60
CA MET A 240 -9.57 3.76 -15.63
C MET A 240 -10.37 2.51 -15.26
N LYS A 241 -10.35 2.08 -14.00
CA LYS A 241 -11.15 0.95 -13.51
C LYS A 241 -12.66 1.24 -13.58
N GLU A 242 -13.09 2.47 -13.25
CA GLU A 242 -14.47 2.92 -13.42
C GLU A 242 -14.93 2.89 -14.88
N MET A 243 -14.01 3.14 -15.83
CA MET A 243 -14.25 3.00 -17.26
C MET A 243 -14.23 1.54 -17.73
N GLN A 244 -14.16 0.56 -16.83
CA GLN A 244 -14.07 -0.88 -17.12
C GLN A 244 -12.82 -1.26 -17.96
N LEU A 245 -11.74 -0.50 -17.82
CA LEU A 245 -10.46 -0.83 -18.42
C LEU A 245 -9.66 -1.71 -17.47
N GLU A 246 -9.01 -2.74 -18.01
CA GLU A 246 -8.07 -3.53 -17.24
C GLU A 246 -6.69 -2.86 -17.31
N VAL A 247 -6.12 -2.59 -16.15
CA VAL A 247 -4.82 -1.95 -16.04
C VAL A 247 -3.86 -2.91 -15.36
N GLY A 248 -2.71 -3.11 -15.99
CA GLY A 248 -1.61 -3.89 -15.45
C GLY A 248 -0.28 -3.18 -15.66
N PHE A 249 0.76 -3.66 -15.01
CA PHE A 249 2.11 -3.14 -15.16
C PHE A 249 3.08 -4.24 -15.59
N ASP A 250 3.86 -3.95 -16.62
CA ASP A 250 5.01 -4.76 -17.01
C ASP A 250 6.27 -4.06 -16.46
N THR A 251 7.03 -4.75 -15.62
CA THR A 251 8.30 -4.26 -15.07
C THR A 251 9.46 -4.94 -15.79
N ASN A 252 10.39 -4.16 -16.30
CA ASN A 252 11.63 -4.67 -16.92
C ASN A 252 12.70 -4.98 -15.85
#